data_bac758a1d531866556213b3e3cfa5475
#
_entry.id   bac758a1d531866556213b3e3cfa5475
#
_cell.length_a   1.000
_cell.length_b   1.000
_cell.length_c   1.000
_cell.angle_alpha   90.00
_cell.angle_beta   90.00
_cell.angle_gamma   90.00
#
_symmetry.space_group_name_H-M   'P 1'
#
loop_
_entity.id
_entity.type
_entity.pdbx_description
1 polymer ?
#
loop_
_entity_poly.entity_id
_entity_poly.type
_entity_poly.pdbx_seq_one_letter_code
_entity_poly.pdbx_strand_id
1 'polypeptide(L)'
;MIRGIKPTFLLFALLGSIMLVNLVLPICNLLLHPDWHRWLAAIAQPASLEALKISLLSSCSAVVLMALLGVPLAYVLARANLPFKRFWIALVFLPMVVPDLAGGILLLQTFGPNGIIGQPLDSRNIELTNNLAGIVLAQIFVAAPFVIVSSIAAFSSVDLKLEIAAATLGDSRWHIFRRVSLPLAWPGIAAGLTLAWIRALGEFGSTLIMAYNPHTLPIYMWVKFESDGLAGALPAAFCLVVLATAAVGISMLLSRFTGYADIVTPFGKAAGTGR
;
A
#
# COMPACT_ATOMS: atom_id res chain seq x y z
N MET A 1 18.18 9.97 40.30
CA MET A 1 19.46 10.32 39.70
C MET A 1 19.22 10.65 38.21
N ILE A 2 18.82 11.87 37.89
CA ILE A 2 18.58 12.34 36.49
C ILE A 2 19.97 12.76 35.99
N ARG A 3 20.69 11.84 35.34
CA ARG A 3 21.91 12.16 34.59
C ARG A 3 21.57 13.21 33.55
N GLY A 4 22.23 14.36 33.58
CA GLY A 4 21.97 15.51 32.76
C GLY A 4 21.80 15.14 31.28
N ILE A 5 20.59 15.37 30.76
CA ILE A 5 20.27 15.18 29.34
C ILE A 5 21.16 16.13 28.56
N LYS A 6 22.02 15.60 27.68
CA LYS A 6 22.92 16.41 26.86
C LYS A 6 22.11 17.42 26.02
N PRO A 7 22.55 18.68 25.89
CA PRO A 7 21.80 19.70 25.14
C PRO A 7 21.49 19.30 23.69
N THR A 8 22.34 18.47 23.07
CA THR A 8 22.09 17.87 21.76
C THR A 8 20.86 16.97 21.73
N PHE A 9 20.62 16.17 22.81
CA PHE A 9 19.43 15.33 22.90
C PHE A 9 18.14 16.15 23.04
N LEU A 10 18.18 17.24 23.82
CA LEU A 10 17.05 18.17 23.94
C LEU A 10 16.72 18.83 22.59
N LEU A 11 17.72 19.24 21.83
CA LEU A 11 17.52 19.79 20.49
C LEU A 11 16.86 18.78 19.55
N PHE A 12 17.35 17.53 19.52
CA PHE A 12 16.76 16.48 18.67
C PHE A 12 15.34 16.11 19.11
N ALA A 13 15.09 16.06 20.42
CA ALA A 13 13.75 15.82 20.95
C ALA A 13 12.79 16.97 20.56
N LEU A 14 13.22 18.21 20.62
CA LEU A 14 12.43 19.37 20.21
C LEU A 14 12.11 19.32 18.71
N LEU A 15 13.11 19.10 17.86
CA LEU A 15 12.91 18.98 16.40
C LEU A 15 12.00 17.79 16.05
N GLY A 16 12.20 16.66 16.71
CA GLY A 16 11.36 15.48 16.55
C GLY A 16 9.91 15.72 17.01
N SER A 17 9.72 16.46 18.11
CA SER A 17 8.36 16.78 18.59
C SER A 17 7.61 17.70 17.65
N ILE A 18 8.25 18.66 17.00
CA ILE A 18 7.63 19.51 15.98
C ILE A 18 7.13 18.67 14.81
N MET A 19 7.96 17.74 14.33
CA MET A 19 7.55 16.83 13.26
C MET A 19 6.39 15.92 13.69
N LEU A 20 6.45 15.38 14.91
CA LEU A 20 5.40 14.52 15.46
C LEU A 20 4.07 15.29 15.59
N VAL A 21 4.11 16.53 16.11
CA VAL A 21 2.92 17.40 16.21
C VAL A 21 2.33 17.66 14.85
N ASN A 22 3.14 17.99 13.84
CA ASN A 22 2.66 18.21 12.47
C ASN A 22 1.93 16.97 11.90
N LEU A 23 2.42 15.76 12.18
CA LEU A 23 1.80 14.51 11.70
C LEU A 23 0.52 14.16 12.48
N VAL A 24 0.50 14.38 13.79
CA VAL A 24 -0.57 13.89 14.67
C VAL A 24 -1.69 14.92 14.83
N LEU A 25 -1.38 16.21 14.86
CA LEU A 25 -2.34 17.27 15.12
C LEU A 25 -3.54 17.27 14.14
N PRO A 26 -3.38 17.13 12.82
CA PRO A 26 -4.52 17.10 11.89
C PRO A 26 -5.45 15.90 12.15
N ILE A 27 -4.87 14.74 12.49
CA ILE A 27 -5.63 13.52 12.81
C ILE A 27 -6.38 13.71 14.12
N CYS A 28 -5.73 14.25 15.15
CA CYS A 28 -6.37 14.55 16.43
C CYS A 28 -7.48 15.57 16.25
N ASN A 29 -7.29 16.62 15.45
CA ASN A 29 -8.32 17.62 15.18
C ASN A 29 -9.54 16.99 14.50
N LEU A 30 -9.34 16.08 13.55
CA LEU A 30 -10.42 15.32 12.93
C LEU A 30 -11.20 14.48 13.94
N LEU A 31 -10.52 13.88 14.93
CA LEU A 31 -11.14 13.00 15.94
C LEU A 31 -11.78 13.76 17.09
N LEU A 32 -11.29 14.95 17.44
CA LEU A 32 -11.75 15.72 18.61
C LEU A 32 -12.98 16.60 18.35
N HIS A 33 -13.27 16.94 17.10
CA HIS A 33 -14.35 17.84 16.72
C HIS A 33 -15.45 17.23 15.84
N PRO A 34 -15.79 15.94 15.97
CA PRO A 34 -16.84 15.37 15.14
C PRO A 34 -18.24 15.78 15.65
N ASP A 35 -19.07 16.21 14.75
CA ASP A 35 -20.52 16.13 14.92
C ASP A 35 -20.93 14.67 14.58
N TRP A 36 -20.78 13.78 15.54
CA TRP A 36 -20.93 12.33 15.34
C TRP A 36 -22.28 11.93 14.75
N HIS A 37 -23.35 12.62 15.12
CA HIS A 37 -24.67 12.33 14.58
C HIS A 37 -24.74 12.65 13.09
N ARG A 38 -24.23 13.80 12.68
CA ARG A 38 -24.20 14.20 11.26
C ARG A 38 -23.26 13.32 10.46
N TRP A 39 -22.11 12.95 11.01
CA TRP A 39 -21.14 12.11 10.33
C TRP A 39 -21.66 10.69 10.12
N LEU A 40 -22.27 10.09 11.14
CA LEU A 40 -22.89 8.76 11.01
C LEU A 40 -24.03 8.78 9.98
N ALA A 41 -24.87 9.83 9.98
CA ALA A 41 -25.91 10.00 8.98
C ALA A 41 -25.35 10.17 7.57
N ALA A 42 -24.26 10.95 7.40
CA ALA A 42 -23.59 11.13 6.11
C ALA A 42 -22.91 9.83 5.60
N ILE A 43 -22.28 9.08 6.50
CA ILE A 43 -21.67 7.78 6.19
C ILE A 43 -22.71 6.73 5.83
N ALA A 44 -23.88 6.77 6.48
CA ALA A 44 -24.99 5.85 6.20
C ALA A 44 -25.74 6.15 4.89
N GLN A 45 -25.44 7.25 4.20
CA GLN A 45 -26.02 7.53 2.87
C GLN A 45 -25.63 6.45 1.86
N PRO A 46 -26.56 6.02 0.99
CA PRO A 46 -26.31 4.97 0.00
C PRO A 46 -25.07 5.23 -0.86
N ALA A 47 -24.86 6.48 -1.32
CA ALA A 47 -23.71 6.86 -2.12
C ALA A 47 -22.37 6.72 -1.38
N SER A 48 -22.34 7.05 -0.07
CA SER A 48 -21.15 6.87 0.77
C SER A 48 -20.81 5.39 0.99
N LEU A 49 -21.83 4.58 1.26
CA LEU A 49 -21.66 3.14 1.45
C LEU A 49 -21.24 2.44 0.16
N GLU A 50 -21.75 2.88 -0.99
CA GLU A 50 -21.32 2.38 -2.28
C GLU A 50 -19.86 2.73 -2.55
N ALA A 51 -19.45 3.97 -2.33
CA ALA A 51 -18.05 4.40 -2.47
C ALA A 51 -17.12 3.63 -1.54
N LEU A 52 -17.54 3.36 -0.31
CA LEU A 52 -16.82 2.52 0.64
C LEU A 52 -16.65 1.08 0.13
N LYS A 53 -17.75 0.47 -0.36
CA LYS A 53 -17.76 -0.88 -0.94
C LYS A 53 -16.83 -0.96 -2.15
N ILE A 54 -16.89 0.01 -3.06
CA ILE A 54 -16.02 0.07 -4.24
C ILE A 54 -14.55 0.19 -3.83
N SER A 55 -14.22 1.07 -2.87
CA SER A 55 -12.84 1.22 -2.38
C SER A 55 -12.29 -0.07 -1.78
N LEU A 56 -13.08 -0.77 -0.96
CA LEU A 56 -12.66 -2.04 -0.36
C LEU A 56 -12.51 -3.14 -1.43
N LEU A 57 -13.50 -3.28 -2.31
CA LEU A 57 -13.48 -4.30 -3.35
C LEU A 57 -12.30 -4.10 -4.31
N SER A 58 -12.11 -2.86 -4.79
CA SER A 58 -11.02 -2.55 -5.73
C SER A 58 -9.65 -2.73 -5.09
N SER A 59 -9.44 -2.18 -3.88
CA SER A 59 -8.14 -2.25 -3.22
C SER A 59 -7.77 -3.68 -2.79
N CYS A 60 -8.72 -4.48 -2.32
CA CYS A 60 -8.49 -5.90 -2.04
C CYS A 60 -8.17 -6.68 -3.32
N SER A 61 -8.90 -6.42 -4.42
CA SER A 61 -8.61 -7.04 -5.72
C SER A 61 -7.22 -6.66 -6.24
N ALA A 62 -6.85 -5.38 -6.11
CA ALA A 62 -5.52 -4.89 -6.48
C ALA A 62 -4.42 -5.59 -5.67
N VAL A 63 -4.58 -5.72 -4.34
CA VAL A 63 -3.59 -6.40 -3.48
C VAL A 63 -3.44 -7.87 -3.83
N VAL A 64 -4.54 -8.58 -4.11
CA VAL A 64 -4.48 -9.98 -4.55
C VAL A 64 -3.71 -10.11 -5.86
N LEU A 65 -3.98 -9.25 -6.85
CA LEU A 65 -3.26 -9.24 -8.12
C LEU A 65 -1.77 -8.87 -7.93
N MET A 66 -1.48 -7.87 -7.09
CA MET A 66 -0.11 -7.51 -6.73
C MET A 66 0.63 -8.64 -6.01
N ALA A 67 -0.05 -9.41 -5.16
CA ALA A 67 0.54 -10.58 -4.53
C ALA A 67 0.84 -11.67 -5.56
N LEU A 68 -0.09 -11.96 -6.45
CA LEU A 68 0.04 -13.01 -7.47
C LEU A 68 1.11 -12.71 -8.52
N LEU A 69 1.26 -11.44 -8.92
CA LEU A 69 2.18 -11.03 -9.98
C LEU A 69 3.46 -10.40 -9.44
N GLY A 70 3.35 -9.57 -8.42
CA GLY A 70 4.47 -8.79 -7.86
C GLY A 70 5.42 -9.63 -7.00
N VAL A 71 4.90 -10.58 -6.21
CA VAL A 71 5.77 -11.43 -5.37
C VAL A 71 6.63 -12.38 -6.22
N PRO A 72 6.12 -13.08 -7.25
CA PRO A 72 6.96 -13.84 -8.16
C PRO A 72 7.98 -12.99 -8.91
N LEU A 73 7.59 -11.79 -9.38
CA LEU A 73 8.51 -10.85 -10.01
C LEU A 73 9.65 -10.46 -9.04
N ALA A 74 9.31 -10.15 -7.80
CA ALA A 74 10.28 -9.81 -6.77
C ALA A 74 11.26 -10.96 -6.48
N TYR A 75 10.76 -12.20 -6.44
CA TYR A 75 11.61 -13.39 -6.28
C TYR A 75 12.61 -13.52 -7.44
N VAL A 76 12.16 -13.38 -8.68
CA VAL A 76 13.03 -13.38 -9.86
C VAL A 76 14.06 -12.26 -9.79
N LEU A 77 13.63 -11.03 -9.46
CA LEU A 77 14.53 -9.89 -9.30
C LEU A 77 15.52 -10.07 -8.12
N ALA A 78 15.15 -10.77 -7.06
CA ALA A 78 16.04 -11.05 -5.93
C ALA A 78 17.10 -12.11 -6.28
N ARG A 79 16.69 -13.21 -6.93
CA ARG A 79 17.49 -14.45 -7.08
C ARG A 79 18.14 -14.66 -8.45
N ALA A 80 17.51 -14.17 -9.52
CA ALA A 80 18.05 -14.41 -10.86
C ALA A 80 19.22 -13.48 -11.19
N ASN A 81 20.19 -14.02 -11.93
CA ASN A 81 21.27 -13.26 -12.55
C ASN A 81 20.79 -12.67 -13.88
N LEU A 82 19.95 -11.64 -13.79
CA LEU A 82 19.40 -10.98 -14.97
C LEU A 82 20.42 -9.97 -15.54
N PRO A 83 20.56 -9.89 -16.89
CA PRO A 83 21.28 -8.79 -17.51
C PRO A 83 20.56 -7.48 -17.16
N PHE A 84 21.31 -6.43 -16.89
CA PHE A 84 20.79 -5.11 -16.52
C PHE A 84 19.81 -5.13 -15.31
N LYS A 85 20.04 -5.99 -14.32
CA LYS A 85 19.18 -6.12 -13.13
C LYS A 85 18.83 -4.78 -12.46
N ARG A 86 19.81 -3.87 -12.39
CA ARG A 86 19.59 -2.52 -11.83
C ARG A 86 18.57 -1.70 -12.63
N PHE A 87 18.55 -1.86 -13.94
CA PHE A 87 17.57 -1.19 -14.81
C PHE A 87 16.15 -1.71 -14.55
N TRP A 88 15.97 -3.04 -14.42
CA TRP A 88 14.66 -3.61 -14.09
C TRP A 88 14.15 -3.16 -12.74
N ILE A 89 15.03 -3.08 -11.74
CA ILE A 89 14.67 -2.55 -10.42
C ILE A 89 14.31 -1.06 -10.53
N ALA A 90 15.05 -0.26 -11.29
CA ALA A 90 14.73 1.16 -11.51
C ALA A 90 13.36 1.36 -12.18
N LEU A 91 12.98 0.49 -13.13
CA LEU A 91 11.65 0.52 -13.72
C LEU A 91 10.52 0.28 -12.69
N VAL A 92 10.76 -0.58 -11.71
CA VAL A 92 9.78 -0.80 -10.62
C VAL A 92 9.57 0.47 -9.79
N PHE A 93 10.59 1.31 -9.63
CA PHE A 93 10.47 2.57 -8.90
C PHE A 93 9.80 3.68 -9.70
N LEU A 94 9.72 3.57 -11.02
CA LEU A 94 9.23 4.64 -11.89
C LEU A 94 7.82 5.15 -11.50
N PRO A 95 6.83 4.29 -11.19
CA PRO A 95 5.51 4.75 -10.77
C PRO A 95 5.51 5.57 -9.47
N MET A 96 6.51 5.39 -8.59
CA MET A 96 6.61 6.18 -7.35
C MET A 96 7.08 7.60 -7.59
N VAL A 97 7.75 7.86 -8.70
CA VAL A 97 8.28 9.19 -9.06
C VAL A 97 7.27 9.98 -9.89
N VAL A 98 6.42 9.26 -10.64
CA VAL A 98 5.38 9.88 -11.47
C VAL A 98 4.27 10.44 -10.57
N PRO A 99 3.90 11.72 -10.71
CA PRO A 99 2.74 12.28 -10.00
C PRO A 99 1.47 11.48 -10.31
N ASP A 100 0.63 11.26 -9.28
CA ASP A 100 -0.54 10.39 -9.39
C ASP A 100 -1.47 10.76 -10.57
N LEU A 101 -1.77 12.05 -10.76
CA LEU A 101 -2.58 12.51 -11.90
C LEU A 101 -1.92 12.21 -13.26
N ALA A 102 -0.60 12.42 -13.35
CA ALA A 102 0.14 12.08 -14.57
C ALA A 102 0.12 10.57 -14.82
N GLY A 103 0.24 9.76 -13.77
CA GLY A 103 0.06 8.31 -13.84
C GLY A 103 -1.29 7.92 -14.44
N GLY A 104 -2.37 8.58 -14.02
CA GLY A 104 -3.70 8.38 -14.57
C GLY A 104 -3.79 8.70 -16.08
N ILE A 105 -3.15 9.78 -16.52
CA ILE A 105 -3.08 10.14 -17.95
C ILE A 105 -2.32 9.08 -18.74
N LEU A 106 -1.18 8.59 -18.24
CA LEU A 106 -0.40 7.53 -18.88
C LEU A 106 -1.20 6.22 -18.98
N LEU A 107 -1.94 5.87 -17.92
CA LEU A 107 -2.82 4.71 -17.91
C LEU A 107 -3.97 4.88 -18.92
N LEU A 108 -4.61 6.04 -18.95
CA LEU A 108 -5.68 6.34 -19.92
C LEU A 108 -5.16 6.29 -21.37
N GLN A 109 -3.95 6.79 -21.62
CA GLN A 109 -3.31 6.71 -22.94
C GLN A 109 -3.00 5.26 -23.35
N THR A 110 -2.78 4.37 -22.37
CA THR A 110 -2.43 2.97 -22.62
C THR A 110 -3.66 2.07 -22.70
N PHE A 111 -4.56 2.19 -21.72
CA PHE A 111 -5.70 1.31 -21.51
C PHE A 111 -7.05 1.94 -21.89
N GLY A 112 -7.08 3.22 -22.21
CA GLY A 112 -8.29 3.92 -22.68
C GLY A 112 -8.76 3.47 -24.06
N PRO A 113 -9.95 3.88 -24.50
CA PRO A 113 -10.55 3.42 -25.77
C PRO A 113 -9.68 3.65 -27.00
N ASN A 114 -8.84 4.70 -26.98
CA ASN A 114 -7.90 5.03 -28.05
C ASN A 114 -6.45 4.60 -27.72
N GLY A 115 -6.23 3.86 -26.64
CA GLY A 115 -4.92 3.44 -26.19
C GLY A 115 -4.41 2.17 -26.89
N ILE A 116 -3.09 1.93 -26.80
CA ILE A 116 -2.44 0.81 -27.48
C ILE A 116 -3.05 -0.54 -27.05
N ILE A 117 -3.41 -0.68 -25.76
CA ILE A 117 -4.03 -1.91 -25.24
C ILE A 117 -5.55 -1.77 -25.21
N GLY A 118 -6.06 -0.58 -24.89
CA GLY A 118 -7.50 -0.35 -24.79
C GLY A 118 -8.24 -0.50 -26.10
N GLN A 119 -7.76 0.07 -27.19
CA GLN A 119 -8.42 0.01 -28.50
C GLN A 119 -8.75 -1.41 -29.00
N PRO A 120 -7.81 -2.40 -28.98
CA PRO A 120 -8.14 -3.76 -29.40
C PRO A 120 -9.07 -4.50 -28.44
N LEU A 121 -9.17 -4.08 -27.18
CA LEU A 121 -10.10 -4.64 -26.20
C LEU A 121 -11.50 -4.02 -26.35
N ASP A 122 -11.57 -2.71 -26.54
CA ASP A 122 -12.80 -1.96 -26.78
C ASP A 122 -13.55 -2.47 -28.03
N SER A 123 -12.82 -2.79 -29.10
CA SER A 123 -13.40 -3.45 -30.30
C SER A 123 -14.05 -4.80 -30.01
N ARG A 124 -13.78 -5.39 -28.84
CA ARG A 124 -14.39 -6.64 -28.34
C ARG A 124 -15.39 -6.40 -27.20
N ASN A 125 -15.83 -5.17 -26.99
CA ASN A 125 -16.68 -4.73 -25.88
C ASN A 125 -16.07 -5.00 -24.48
N ILE A 126 -14.73 -4.94 -24.36
CA ILE A 126 -14.01 -5.04 -23.08
C ILE A 126 -13.45 -3.66 -22.75
N GLU A 127 -14.18 -2.90 -21.97
CA GLU A 127 -13.74 -1.59 -21.48
C GLU A 127 -12.89 -1.71 -20.23
N LEU A 128 -11.78 -0.96 -20.17
CA LEU A 128 -10.87 -0.90 -19.02
C LEU A 128 -10.87 0.47 -18.33
N THR A 129 -11.82 1.35 -18.70
CA THR A 129 -11.96 2.69 -18.13
C THR A 129 -13.36 2.87 -17.53
N ASN A 130 -13.48 3.79 -16.58
CA ASN A 130 -14.76 4.09 -15.91
C ASN A 130 -15.50 2.84 -15.36
N ASN A 131 -14.75 1.91 -14.82
CA ASN A 131 -15.26 0.69 -14.20
C ASN A 131 -14.30 0.18 -13.13
N LEU A 132 -14.68 -0.90 -12.43
CA LEU A 132 -13.86 -1.50 -11.38
C LEU A 132 -12.47 -1.93 -11.87
N ALA A 133 -12.36 -2.43 -13.11
CA ALA A 133 -11.07 -2.86 -13.67
C ALA A 133 -10.11 -1.66 -13.84
N GLY A 134 -10.61 -0.52 -14.30
CA GLY A 134 -9.84 0.72 -14.40
C GLY A 134 -9.34 1.22 -13.04
N ILE A 135 -10.19 1.15 -12.01
CA ILE A 135 -9.79 1.47 -10.63
C ILE A 135 -8.66 0.55 -10.16
N VAL A 136 -8.82 -0.76 -10.35
CA VAL A 136 -7.82 -1.77 -9.95
C VAL A 136 -6.50 -1.56 -10.70
N LEU A 137 -6.52 -1.27 -11.98
CA LEU A 137 -5.31 -0.96 -12.77
C LEU A 137 -4.59 0.29 -12.25
N ALA A 138 -5.33 1.37 -11.93
CA ALA A 138 -4.77 2.58 -11.35
C ALA A 138 -4.12 2.29 -9.99
N GLN A 139 -4.80 1.55 -9.13
CA GLN A 139 -4.30 1.16 -7.81
C GLN A 139 -3.05 0.27 -7.91
N ILE A 140 -3.02 -0.70 -8.83
CA ILE A 140 -1.84 -1.55 -9.07
C ILE A 140 -0.67 -0.69 -9.54
N PHE A 141 -0.86 0.21 -10.50
CA PHE A 141 0.21 1.05 -11.02
C PHE A 141 0.92 1.82 -9.91
N VAL A 142 0.17 2.43 -9.00
CA VAL A 142 0.72 3.28 -7.94
C VAL A 142 1.24 2.47 -6.75
N ALA A 143 0.63 1.32 -6.44
CA ALA A 143 0.92 0.57 -5.22
C ALA A 143 1.84 -0.65 -5.42
N ALA A 144 1.98 -1.19 -6.64
CA ALA A 144 2.82 -2.36 -6.91
C ALA A 144 4.29 -2.19 -6.49
N PRO A 145 4.94 -1.02 -6.62
CA PRO A 145 6.30 -0.84 -6.15
C PRO A 145 6.49 -1.20 -4.68
N PHE A 146 5.52 -0.91 -3.81
CA PHE A 146 5.61 -1.21 -2.39
C PHE A 146 5.69 -2.72 -2.12
N VAL A 147 4.88 -3.53 -2.82
CA VAL A 147 4.95 -4.99 -2.73
C VAL A 147 6.27 -5.51 -3.28
N ILE A 148 6.65 -5.06 -4.47
CA ILE A 148 7.81 -5.61 -5.19
C ILE A 148 9.09 -5.29 -4.43
N VAL A 149 9.31 -4.04 -4.02
CA VAL A 149 10.53 -3.60 -3.32
C VAL A 149 10.65 -4.27 -1.95
N SER A 150 9.56 -4.30 -1.16
CA SER A 150 9.57 -5.00 0.13
C SER A 150 9.84 -6.50 -0.04
N SER A 151 9.25 -7.12 -1.05
CA SER A 151 9.45 -8.54 -1.34
C SER A 151 10.88 -8.83 -1.84
N ILE A 152 11.49 -7.97 -2.65
CA ILE A 152 12.90 -8.08 -3.05
C ILE A 152 13.79 -8.07 -1.80
N ALA A 153 13.58 -7.11 -0.89
CA ALA A 153 14.33 -7.01 0.35
C ALA A 153 14.15 -8.27 1.22
N ALA A 154 12.89 -8.73 1.35
CA ALA A 154 12.55 -9.92 2.12
C ALA A 154 13.21 -11.19 1.55
N PHE A 155 13.12 -11.42 0.24
CA PHE A 155 13.82 -12.57 -0.37
C PHE A 155 15.33 -12.43 -0.26
N SER A 156 15.88 -11.23 -0.40
CA SER A 156 17.33 -11.01 -0.30
C SER A 156 17.88 -11.27 1.10
N SER A 157 17.05 -11.17 2.16
CA SER A 157 17.43 -11.47 3.54
C SER A 157 17.45 -12.98 3.86
N VAL A 158 16.81 -13.81 3.04
CA VAL A 158 16.86 -15.29 3.20
C VAL A 158 18.24 -15.80 2.79
N ASP A 159 18.89 -16.56 3.68
CA ASP A 159 20.22 -17.12 3.40
C ASP A 159 20.16 -18.10 2.21
N LEU A 160 20.93 -17.80 1.18
CA LEU A 160 21.01 -18.63 -0.04
C LEU A 160 21.47 -20.07 0.26
N LYS A 161 22.22 -20.29 1.35
CA LYS A 161 22.68 -21.63 1.76
C LYS A 161 21.50 -22.56 2.06
N LEU A 162 20.38 -22.06 2.56
CA LEU A 162 19.18 -22.86 2.80
C LEU A 162 18.56 -23.35 1.50
N GLU A 163 18.52 -22.51 0.48
CA GLU A 163 18.02 -22.87 -0.85
C GLU A 163 18.95 -23.88 -1.54
N ILE A 164 20.29 -23.71 -1.40
CA ILE A 164 21.30 -24.64 -1.93
C ILE A 164 21.19 -25.99 -1.22
N ALA A 165 21.05 -26.03 0.11
CA ALA A 165 20.88 -27.26 0.87
C ALA A 165 19.65 -28.05 0.43
N ALA A 166 18.51 -27.38 0.24
CA ALA A 166 17.29 -28.00 -0.28
C ALA A 166 17.50 -28.54 -1.72
N ALA A 167 18.22 -27.80 -2.57
CA ALA A 167 18.54 -28.26 -3.92
C ALA A 167 19.45 -29.51 -3.93
N THR A 168 20.41 -29.61 -3.00
CA THR A 168 21.28 -30.81 -2.87
C THR A 168 20.50 -32.04 -2.39
N LEU A 169 19.40 -31.85 -1.67
CA LEU A 169 18.48 -32.91 -1.27
C LEU A 169 17.50 -33.34 -2.38
N GLY A 170 17.60 -32.71 -3.57
CA GLY A 170 16.79 -33.07 -4.74
C GLY A 170 15.49 -32.26 -4.88
N ASP A 171 15.26 -31.23 -4.09
CA ASP A 171 14.07 -30.40 -4.21
C ASP A 171 14.09 -29.59 -5.53
N SER A 172 12.95 -29.54 -6.21
CA SER A 172 12.76 -28.70 -7.38
C SER A 172 12.73 -27.21 -7.00
N ARG A 173 13.03 -26.34 -7.96
CA ARG A 173 12.99 -24.87 -7.75
C ARG A 173 11.66 -24.39 -7.20
N TRP A 174 10.53 -24.97 -7.63
CA TRP A 174 9.20 -24.66 -7.12
C TRP A 174 9.01 -25.09 -5.67
N HIS A 175 9.53 -26.28 -5.28
CA HIS A 175 9.49 -26.75 -3.89
C HIS A 175 10.33 -25.85 -2.98
N ILE A 176 11.54 -25.46 -3.41
CA ILE A 176 12.42 -24.53 -2.69
C ILE A 176 11.73 -23.19 -2.51
N PHE A 177 11.15 -22.62 -3.57
CA PHE A 177 10.39 -21.36 -3.47
C PHE A 177 9.27 -21.48 -2.44
N ARG A 178 8.42 -22.50 -2.54
CA ARG A 178 7.21 -22.62 -1.72
C ARG A 178 7.49 -23.01 -0.27
N ARG A 179 8.51 -23.85 -0.02
CA ARG A 179 8.79 -24.42 1.30
C ARG A 179 9.91 -23.74 2.06
N VAL A 180 10.81 -23.05 1.39
CA VAL A 180 11.96 -22.39 2.00
C VAL A 180 11.87 -20.88 1.84
N SER A 181 11.95 -20.37 0.60
CA SER A 181 12.12 -18.95 0.34
C SER A 181 10.88 -18.15 0.72
N LEU A 182 9.68 -18.58 0.29
CA LEU A 182 8.42 -17.86 0.54
C LEU A 182 8.06 -17.79 2.03
N PRO A 183 8.09 -18.89 2.81
CA PRO A 183 7.79 -18.82 4.24
C PRO A 183 8.77 -17.95 5.03
N LEU A 184 10.07 -18.03 4.72
CA LEU A 184 11.09 -17.23 5.39
C LEU A 184 11.01 -15.73 5.02
N ALA A 185 10.62 -15.40 3.79
CA ALA A 185 10.43 -14.04 3.33
C ALA A 185 9.04 -13.48 3.68
N TRP A 186 8.09 -14.35 4.09
CA TRP A 186 6.68 -13.97 4.28
C TRP A 186 6.47 -12.74 5.16
N PRO A 187 7.16 -12.57 6.30
CA PRO A 187 6.98 -11.38 7.12
C PRO A 187 7.21 -10.07 6.37
N GLY A 188 8.29 -9.98 5.58
CA GLY A 188 8.57 -8.79 4.77
C GLY A 188 7.62 -8.60 3.59
N ILE A 189 7.17 -9.71 2.98
CA ILE A 189 6.15 -9.70 1.91
C ILE A 189 4.83 -9.18 2.47
N ALA A 190 4.39 -9.68 3.62
CA ALA A 190 3.15 -9.25 4.28
C ALA A 190 3.17 -7.75 4.63
N ALA A 191 4.32 -7.23 5.08
CA ALA A 191 4.51 -5.80 5.29
C ALA A 191 4.34 -5.00 3.99
N GLY A 192 4.97 -5.45 2.91
CA GLY A 192 4.84 -4.83 1.60
C GLY A 192 3.41 -4.83 1.07
N LEU A 193 2.69 -5.95 1.24
CA LEU A 193 1.28 -6.08 0.87
C LEU A 193 0.39 -5.12 1.67
N THR A 194 0.67 -4.97 2.97
CA THR A 194 -0.07 -4.02 3.81
C THR A 194 0.15 -2.58 3.38
N LEU A 195 1.40 -2.19 3.14
CA LEU A 195 1.73 -0.84 2.67
C LEU A 195 1.07 -0.56 1.31
N ALA A 196 1.09 -1.54 0.41
CA ALA A 196 0.44 -1.43 -0.89
C ALA A 196 -1.08 -1.32 -0.76
N TRP A 197 -1.70 -2.06 0.18
CA TRP A 197 -3.14 -1.97 0.41
C TRP A 197 -3.55 -0.58 0.90
N ILE A 198 -2.83 -0.03 1.89
CA ILE A 198 -3.08 1.33 2.41
C ILE A 198 -2.91 2.35 1.28
N ARG A 199 -1.85 2.20 0.46
CA ARG A 199 -1.60 3.09 -0.68
C ARG A 199 -2.69 2.98 -1.75
N ALA A 200 -3.15 1.76 -2.07
CA ALA A 200 -4.23 1.52 -3.03
C ALA A 200 -5.58 2.06 -2.52
N LEU A 201 -5.89 1.87 -1.23
CA LEU A 201 -7.13 2.34 -0.61
C LEU A 201 -7.23 3.88 -0.63
N GLY A 202 -6.12 4.58 -0.44
CA GLY A 202 -6.03 6.04 -0.50
C GLY A 202 -5.77 6.61 -1.90
N GLU A 203 -5.76 5.76 -2.94
CA GLU A 203 -5.47 6.24 -4.29
C GLU A 203 -6.60 7.12 -4.83
N PHE A 204 -6.22 8.31 -5.29
CA PHE A 204 -7.15 9.32 -5.81
C PHE A 204 -6.77 9.75 -7.23
N GLY A 205 -5.55 10.21 -7.42
CA GLY A 205 -5.15 10.95 -8.64
C GLY A 205 -5.21 10.14 -9.91
N SER A 206 -4.63 8.94 -9.92
CA SER A 206 -4.66 8.06 -11.09
C SER A 206 -6.07 7.51 -11.33
N THR A 207 -6.79 7.21 -10.25
CA THR A 207 -8.16 6.71 -10.34
C THR A 207 -9.13 7.77 -10.86
N LEU A 208 -8.95 9.04 -10.46
CA LEU A 208 -9.76 10.17 -10.94
C LEU A 208 -9.75 10.27 -12.46
N ILE A 209 -8.60 10.07 -13.08
CA ILE A 209 -8.42 10.18 -14.54
C ILE A 209 -8.83 8.89 -15.27
N MET A 210 -8.44 7.73 -14.72
CA MET A 210 -8.63 6.43 -15.38
C MET A 210 -10.06 5.89 -15.23
N ALA A 211 -10.68 6.11 -14.06
CA ALA A 211 -11.98 5.53 -13.72
C ALA A 211 -12.71 6.38 -12.69
N TYR A 212 -13.24 7.54 -13.13
CA TYR A 212 -14.00 8.44 -12.27
C TYR A 212 -15.25 7.76 -11.67
N ASN A 213 -15.94 6.93 -12.43
CA ASN A 213 -17.08 6.13 -12.02
C ASN A 213 -16.77 4.62 -12.11
N PRO A 214 -17.22 3.81 -11.15
CA PRO A 214 -17.91 4.16 -9.90
C PRO A 214 -16.96 4.87 -8.91
N HIS A 215 -17.49 5.77 -8.10
CA HIS A 215 -16.66 6.54 -7.17
C HIS A 215 -16.02 5.64 -6.10
N THR A 216 -14.70 5.76 -5.96
CA THR A 216 -14.01 5.30 -4.74
C THR A 216 -14.25 6.30 -3.61
N LEU A 217 -13.97 5.92 -2.36
CA LEU A 217 -14.16 6.81 -1.21
C LEU A 217 -13.31 8.10 -1.30
N PRO A 218 -12.04 8.08 -1.79
CA PRO A 218 -11.29 9.31 -2.06
C PRO A 218 -11.94 10.20 -3.13
N ILE A 219 -12.47 9.63 -4.21
CA ILE A 219 -13.19 10.40 -5.25
C ILE A 219 -14.50 10.95 -4.67
N TYR A 220 -15.26 10.17 -3.93
CA TYR A 220 -16.48 10.61 -3.26
C TYR A 220 -16.21 11.78 -2.28
N MET A 221 -15.13 11.69 -1.51
CA MET A 221 -14.67 12.76 -0.63
C MET A 221 -14.39 14.04 -1.42
N TRP A 222 -13.71 13.94 -2.56
CA TRP A 222 -13.43 15.08 -3.43
C TRP A 222 -14.70 15.70 -4.00
N VAL A 223 -15.62 14.89 -4.51
CA VAL A 223 -16.94 15.37 -5.00
C VAL A 223 -17.70 16.11 -3.91
N LYS A 224 -17.69 15.60 -2.67
CA LYS A 224 -18.30 16.25 -1.52
C LYS A 224 -17.58 17.53 -1.12
N PHE A 225 -16.28 17.59 -1.26
CA PHE A 225 -15.52 18.82 -1.03
C PHE A 225 -15.87 19.91 -2.05
N GLU A 226 -16.04 19.57 -3.33
CA GLU A 226 -16.41 20.53 -4.37
C GLU A 226 -17.86 21.01 -4.22
N SER A 227 -18.80 20.15 -3.83
CA SER A 227 -20.21 20.49 -3.70
C SER A 227 -20.57 21.18 -2.38
N ASP A 228 -20.07 20.63 -1.27
CA ASP A 228 -20.52 21.00 0.10
C ASP A 228 -19.38 21.61 0.94
N GLY A 229 -18.21 21.81 0.34
CA GLY A 229 -17.01 22.33 0.98
C GLY A 229 -16.41 21.36 2.00
N LEU A 230 -15.59 21.90 2.90
CA LEU A 230 -14.88 21.11 3.90
C LEU A 230 -15.83 20.28 4.78
N ALA A 231 -16.95 20.85 5.19
CA ALA A 231 -17.90 20.16 6.06
C ALA A 231 -18.51 18.89 5.42
N GLY A 232 -18.72 18.90 4.11
CA GLY A 232 -19.21 17.75 3.35
C GLY A 232 -18.18 16.65 3.17
N ALA A 233 -16.89 17.00 3.08
CA ALA A 233 -15.79 16.05 2.89
C ALA A 233 -15.36 15.33 4.18
N LEU A 234 -15.51 15.97 5.35
CA LEU A 234 -15.01 15.45 6.64
C LEU A 234 -15.51 14.03 6.98
N PRO A 235 -16.81 13.66 6.78
CA PRO A 235 -17.27 12.30 7.07
C PRO A 235 -16.53 11.23 6.26
N ALA A 236 -16.29 11.47 4.96
CA ALA A 236 -15.56 10.56 4.11
C ALA A 236 -14.05 10.50 4.48
N ALA A 237 -13.45 11.64 4.81
CA ALA A 237 -12.08 11.71 5.32
C ALA A 237 -11.93 10.90 6.62
N PHE A 238 -12.90 11.02 7.54
CA PHE A 238 -12.93 10.22 8.78
C PHE A 238 -12.97 8.71 8.46
N CYS A 239 -13.85 8.28 7.55
CA CYS A 239 -13.89 6.88 7.11
C CYS A 239 -12.53 6.40 6.57
N LEU A 240 -11.86 7.19 5.74
CA LEU A 240 -10.53 6.84 5.21
C LEU A 240 -9.50 6.68 6.31
N VAL A 241 -9.48 7.59 7.30
CA VAL A 241 -8.57 7.50 8.45
C VAL A 241 -8.86 6.25 9.29
N VAL A 242 -10.12 5.94 9.54
CA VAL A 242 -10.53 4.72 10.28
C VAL A 242 -10.10 3.46 9.52
N LEU A 243 -10.35 3.41 8.21
CA LEU A 243 -9.95 2.27 7.38
C LEU A 243 -8.43 2.09 7.33
N ALA A 244 -7.68 3.18 7.15
CA ALA A 244 -6.22 3.12 7.15
C ALA A 244 -5.68 2.66 8.51
N THR A 245 -6.25 3.17 9.61
CA THR A 245 -5.87 2.77 10.98
C THR A 245 -6.21 1.29 11.23
N ALA A 246 -7.40 0.84 10.79
CA ALA A 246 -7.81 -0.56 10.88
C ALA A 246 -6.86 -1.48 10.06
N ALA A 247 -6.47 -1.06 8.86
CA ALA A 247 -5.52 -1.80 8.03
C ALA A 247 -4.16 -1.97 8.71
N VAL A 248 -3.63 -0.91 9.31
CA VAL A 248 -2.39 -0.96 10.12
C VAL A 248 -2.58 -1.88 11.33
N GLY A 249 -3.69 -1.76 12.05
CA GLY A 249 -3.99 -2.59 13.22
C GLY A 249 -4.10 -4.09 12.86
N ILE A 250 -4.79 -4.43 11.79
CA ILE A 250 -4.91 -5.80 11.27
C ILE A 250 -3.52 -6.34 10.90
N SER A 251 -2.71 -5.53 10.21
CA SER A 251 -1.34 -5.91 9.87
C SER A 251 -0.48 -6.20 11.10
N MET A 252 -0.55 -5.35 12.12
CA MET A 252 0.16 -5.56 13.38
C MET A 252 -0.31 -6.82 14.13
N LEU A 253 -1.59 -7.15 14.07
CA LEU A 253 -2.13 -8.38 14.65
C LEU A 253 -1.62 -9.61 13.88
N LEU A 254 -1.71 -9.60 12.56
CA LEU A 254 -1.21 -10.67 11.70
C LEU A 254 0.30 -10.89 11.87
N SER A 255 1.05 -9.81 12.07
CA SER A 255 2.50 -9.88 12.28
C SER A 255 2.90 -10.63 13.56
N ARG A 256 2.08 -10.58 14.59
CA ARG A 256 2.32 -11.35 15.83
C ARG A 256 2.24 -12.85 15.61
N PHE A 257 1.37 -13.31 14.70
CA PHE A 257 1.23 -14.74 14.39
C PHE A 257 2.30 -15.24 13.41
N THR A 258 2.99 -14.34 12.69
CA THR A 258 3.97 -14.70 11.66
C THR A 258 5.43 -14.46 12.08
N GLY A 259 5.69 -14.15 13.37
CA GLY A 259 7.05 -13.83 13.86
C GLY A 259 7.57 -12.44 13.42
N TYR A 260 6.73 -11.64 12.80
CA TYR A 260 7.04 -10.30 12.30
C TYR A 260 7.23 -9.25 13.40
N ALA A 261 6.80 -9.56 14.63
CA ALA A 261 6.87 -8.64 15.77
C ALA A 261 8.31 -8.12 16.04
N ASP A 262 9.33 -8.92 15.72
CA ASP A 262 10.73 -8.56 15.92
C ASP A 262 11.26 -7.50 14.93
N ILE A 263 10.57 -7.28 13.80
CA ILE A 263 10.96 -6.27 12.79
C ILE A 263 10.27 -4.93 13.05
N VAL A 264 9.03 -4.95 13.51
CA VAL A 264 8.23 -3.73 13.80
C VAL A 264 8.52 -3.18 15.21
N THR A 265 9.03 -4.00 16.11
CA THR A 265 9.43 -3.57 17.47
C THR A 265 10.92 -3.80 17.73
N PRO A 266 11.84 -3.08 17.07
CA PRO A 266 13.27 -3.20 17.34
C PRO A 266 13.66 -2.77 18.76
N PHE A 267 12.74 -2.16 19.50
CA PHE A 267 13.00 -1.57 20.83
C PHE A 267 12.64 -2.48 22.02
N GLY A 268 12.04 -3.67 21.79
CA GLY A 268 11.57 -4.54 22.88
C GLY A 268 12.65 -5.43 23.51
N LYS A 269 13.74 -5.74 22.82
CA LYS A 269 14.77 -6.70 23.31
C LYS A 269 16.05 -6.08 23.90
N ALA A 270 16.25 -4.78 23.80
CA ALA A 270 17.46 -4.13 24.35
C ALA A 270 17.43 -3.90 25.87
N ALA A 271 16.31 -4.16 26.54
CA ALA A 271 16.16 -3.91 28.00
C ALA A 271 16.32 -5.15 28.90
N GLY A 272 16.63 -6.34 28.34
CA GLY A 272 16.51 -7.61 29.07
C GLY A 272 17.79 -8.44 29.29
N THR A 273 18.97 -8.03 28.82
CA THR A 273 20.22 -8.81 29.06
C THR A 273 21.31 -7.95 29.68
N GLY A 274 21.08 -7.55 30.91
CA GLY A 274 22.07 -7.00 31.81
C GLY A 274 21.97 -7.74 33.15
N ARG A 275 22.47 -8.96 33.23
CA ARG A 275 22.95 -9.65 34.43
C ARG A 275 24.15 -10.49 34.06
#